data_ab3e49fbe29f2e71a3f91fbe2fdc44c4
#
_entry.id   ab3e49fbe29f2e71a3f91fbe2fdc44c4
#
_cell.length_a   1.000
_cell.length_b   1.000
_cell.length_c   1.000
_cell.angle_alpha   90.00
_cell.angle_beta   90.00
_cell.angle_gamma   90.00
#
_symmetry.space_group_name_H-M   'P 1'
#
loop_
_entity.id
_entity.type
_entity.pdbx_description
1 polymer ?
#
loop_
_entity_poly.entity_id
_entity_poly.type
_entity_poly.pdbx_seq_one_letter_code
_entity_poly.pdbx_strand_id
1 'polypeptide(L)'
;MLIRCAFFRGHVKPGMEEEFFRHVHDKLVPLWSQFPGVQEVRVLRQRESDVEDPHLAMVMAMRFESMEAFEKALASDIRYQSKEASKRLFEMFDGSVFHTVFDAEQFKP
;
A
#
# COMPACT_ATOMS: atom_id res chain seq x y z
N MET A 1 -3.05 8.41 -16.08
CA MET A 1 -3.44 7.58 -14.91
C MET A 1 -2.76 8.07 -13.66
N LEU A 2 -3.29 7.66 -12.53
CA LEU A 2 -2.78 8.09 -11.23
C LEU A 2 -2.46 6.86 -10.39
N ILE A 3 -1.32 6.88 -9.70
CA ILE A 3 -0.93 5.81 -8.79
C ILE A 3 -0.67 6.41 -7.40
N ARG A 4 -1.38 5.88 -6.40
CA ARG A 4 -1.16 6.23 -5.02
C ARG A 4 -0.39 5.11 -4.35
N CYS A 5 0.71 5.48 -3.71
CA CYS A 5 1.56 4.52 -3.01
C CYS A 5 1.55 4.79 -1.52
N ALA A 6 1.49 3.72 -0.74
CA ALA A 6 1.77 3.74 0.69
C ALA A 6 3.14 3.11 0.89
N PHE A 7 4.07 3.90 1.41
CA PHE A 7 5.44 3.45 1.66
C PHE A 7 5.61 3.08 3.13
N PHE A 8 5.96 1.83 3.36
CA PHE A 8 6.26 1.33 4.71
C PHE A 8 7.76 1.38 4.90
N ARG A 9 8.24 2.53 5.38
CA ARG A 9 9.66 2.79 5.61
C ARG A 9 10.07 2.26 6.97
N GLY A 10 10.90 1.24 6.99
CA GLY A 10 11.35 0.58 8.20
C GLY A 10 11.36 -0.93 8.06
N HIS A 11 11.22 -1.62 9.17
CA HIS A 11 11.33 -3.07 9.20
C HIS A 11 10.12 -3.72 9.89
N VAL A 12 9.68 -4.85 9.36
CA VAL A 12 8.78 -5.73 10.09
C VAL A 12 9.56 -6.28 11.30
N LYS A 13 8.92 -6.34 12.45
CA LYS A 13 9.55 -6.84 13.68
C LYS A 13 10.06 -8.27 13.49
N PRO A 14 11.20 -8.63 14.10
CA PRO A 14 11.76 -9.98 13.98
C PRO A 14 10.75 -11.06 14.31
N GLY A 15 10.66 -12.07 13.46
CA GLY A 15 9.74 -13.19 13.63
C GLY A 15 8.30 -12.92 13.22
N MET A 16 7.95 -11.71 12.81
CA MET A 16 6.57 -11.34 12.46
C MET A 16 6.33 -11.18 10.96
N GLU A 17 7.33 -11.41 10.13
CA GLU A 17 7.22 -11.15 8.70
C GLU A 17 6.13 -12.00 8.01
N GLU A 18 6.06 -13.29 8.34
CA GLU A 18 5.06 -14.17 7.77
C GLU A 18 3.64 -13.72 8.16
N GLU A 19 3.44 -13.39 9.44
CA GLU A 19 2.15 -12.93 9.93
C GLU A 19 1.76 -11.58 9.35
N PHE A 20 2.73 -10.67 9.20
CA PHE A 20 2.52 -9.36 8.60
C PHE A 20 1.96 -9.50 7.16
N PHE A 21 2.63 -10.27 6.31
CA PHE A 21 2.19 -10.43 4.93
C PHE A 21 0.95 -11.30 4.79
N ARG A 22 0.71 -12.21 5.72
CA ARG A 22 -0.56 -12.96 5.76
C ARG A 22 -1.72 -11.99 6.00
N HIS A 23 -1.57 -11.08 6.95
CA HIS A 23 -2.61 -10.07 7.22
C HIS A 23 -2.83 -9.17 6.00
N VAL A 24 -1.75 -8.76 5.33
CA VAL A 24 -1.84 -7.99 4.08
C VAL A 24 -2.68 -8.75 3.04
N HIS A 25 -2.34 -10.02 2.78
CA HIS A 25 -3.02 -10.81 1.76
C HIS A 25 -4.47 -11.15 2.13
N ASP A 26 -4.71 -11.54 3.37
CA ASP A 26 -6.01 -12.08 3.76
C ASP A 26 -7.02 -11.00 4.13
N LYS A 27 -6.57 -9.86 4.64
CA LYS A 27 -7.45 -8.81 5.14
C LYS A 27 -7.37 -7.52 4.33
N LEU A 28 -6.17 -7.07 4.02
CA LEU A 28 -5.99 -5.75 3.41
C LEU A 28 -6.17 -5.74 1.89
N VAL A 29 -5.58 -6.68 1.18
CA VAL A 29 -5.75 -6.75 -0.28
C VAL A 29 -7.22 -6.83 -0.68
N PRO A 30 -8.06 -7.65 -0.04
CA PRO A 30 -9.50 -7.66 -0.33
C PRO A 30 -10.17 -6.30 -0.11
N LEU A 31 -9.81 -5.59 0.96
CA LEU A 31 -10.38 -4.26 1.24
C LEU A 31 -9.88 -3.23 0.22
N TRP A 32 -8.58 -3.21 -0.05
CA TRP A 32 -8.01 -2.29 -1.04
C TRP A 32 -8.62 -2.51 -2.42
N SER A 33 -8.90 -3.76 -2.76
CA SER A 33 -9.51 -4.12 -4.06
C SER A 33 -10.97 -3.69 -4.18
N GLN A 34 -11.60 -3.30 -3.08
CA GLN A 34 -12.97 -2.81 -3.06
C GLN A 34 -13.08 -1.28 -3.11
N PHE A 35 -11.97 -0.56 -3.14
CA PHE A 35 -12.02 0.90 -3.30
C PHE A 35 -12.72 1.24 -4.61
N PRO A 36 -13.75 2.11 -4.59
CA PRO A 36 -14.45 2.49 -5.81
C PRO A 36 -13.47 3.03 -6.86
N GLY A 37 -13.55 2.53 -8.07
CA GLY A 37 -12.73 2.99 -9.19
C GLY A 37 -11.30 2.50 -9.20
N VAL A 38 -10.87 1.69 -8.24
CA VAL A 38 -9.53 1.13 -8.27
C VAL A 38 -9.38 0.17 -9.46
N GLN A 39 -8.32 0.36 -10.22
CA GLN A 39 -8.05 -0.43 -11.43
C GLN A 39 -7.05 -1.55 -11.17
N GLU A 40 -6.16 -1.36 -10.20
CA GLU A 40 -5.13 -2.33 -9.87
C GLU A 40 -4.62 -2.07 -8.46
N VAL A 41 -4.32 -3.14 -7.74
CA VAL A 41 -3.64 -3.10 -6.45
C VAL A 41 -2.38 -3.94 -6.55
N ARG A 42 -1.23 -3.35 -6.19
CA ARG A 42 0.04 -4.06 -6.15
C ARG A 42 0.63 -4.01 -4.76
N VAL A 43 1.21 -5.11 -4.35
CA VAL A 43 2.00 -5.20 -3.12
C VAL A 43 3.43 -5.49 -3.56
N LEU A 44 4.33 -4.56 -3.23
CA LEU A 44 5.74 -4.67 -3.58
C LEU A 44 6.54 -4.93 -2.32
N ARG A 45 7.35 -5.96 -2.33
CA ARG A 45 8.26 -6.29 -1.22
C ARG A 45 9.67 -6.00 -1.68
N GLN A 46 10.43 -5.26 -0.87
CA GLN A 46 11.82 -4.98 -1.23
C GLN A 46 12.62 -6.28 -1.24
N ARG A 47 13.24 -6.56 -2.37
CA ARG A 47 14.11 -7.70 -2.54
C ARG A 47 15.56 -7.30 -2.31
N GLU A 48 15.96 -6.20 -2.92
CA GLU A 48 17.31 -5.65 -2.75
C GLU A 48 17.31 -4.16 -3.08
N SER A 49 18.28 -3.45 -2.56
CA SER A 49 18.50 -2.04 -2.83
C SER A 49 19.99 -1.78 -2.86
N ASP A 50 20.42 -0.80 -3.60
CA ASP A 50 21.81 -0.36 -3.63
C ASP A 50 22.16 0.59 -2.47
N VAL A 51 21.18 0.89 -1.62
CA VAL A 51 21.36 1.68 -0.40
C VAL A 51 20.75 0.95 0.80
N GLU A 52 21.32 1.17 1.98
CA GLU A 52 20.75 0.57 3.20
C GLU A 52 19.54 1.34 3.73
N ASP A 53 19.53 2.66 3.55
CA ASP A 53 18.44 3.51 3.99
C ASP A 53 17.98 4.39 2.83
N PRO A 54 16.67 4.45 2.55
CA PRO A 54 15.61 3.81 3.35
C PRO A 54 15.42 2.34 3.02
N HIS A 55 15.11 1.54 4.04
CA HIS A 55 14.58 0.20 3.84
C HIS A 55 13.06 0.31 3.72
N LEU A 56 12.50 -0.28 2.68
CA LEU A 56 11.06 -0.30 2.44
C LEU A 56 10.55 -1.71 2.63
N ALA A 57 9.92 -1.97 3.77
CA ALA A 57 9.37 -3.29 4.06
C ALA A 57 8.30 -3.68 3.05
N MET A 58 7.51 -2.70 2.62
CA MET A 58 6.45 -2.91 1.65
C MET A 58 6.10 -1.58 0.99
N VAL A 59 5.70 -1.64 -0.26
CA VAL A 59 5.00 -0.53 -0.93
C VAL A 59 3.69 -1.08 -1.46
N MET A 60 2.58 -0.47 -1.09
CA MET A 60 1.27 -0.79 -1.65
C MET A 60 0.94 0.28 -2.68
N ALA A 61 0.60 -0.13 -3.88
CA ALA A 61 0.27 0.79 -4.97
C ALA A 61 -1.14 0.53 -5.48
N MET A 62 -1.93 1.59 -5.62
CA MET A 62 -3.28 1.55 -6.15
C MET A 62 -3.36 2.44 -7.37
N ARG A 63 -3.89 1.92 -8.48
CA ARG A 63 -4.05 2.68 -9.72
C ARG A 63 -5.49 3.13 -9.88
N PHE A 64 -5.64 4.40 -10.27
CA PHE A 64 -6.92 5.02 -10.59
C PHE A 64 -6.83 5.72 -11.95
N GLU A 65 -7.96 5.92 -12.60
CA GLU A 65 -8.01 6.61 -13.89
C GLU A 65 -7.59 8.07 -13.77
N SER A 66 -8.01 8.73 -12.68
CA SER A 66 -7.83 10.16 -12.49
C SER A 66 -7.79 10.53 -11.00
N MET A 67 -7.41 11.77 -10.73
CA MET A 67 -7.45 12.33 -9.37
C MET A 67 -8.89 12.37 -8.83
N GLU A 68 -9.86 12.67 -9.69
CA GLU A 68 -11.27 12.68 -9.32
C GLU A 68 -11.74 11.30 -8.85
N ALA A 69 -11.39 10.24 -9.59
CA ALA A 69 -11.73 8.87 -9.20
C ALA A 69 -11.10 8.51 -7.85
N PHE A 70 -9.84 8.90 -7.64
CA PHE A 70 -9.14 8.67 -6.38
C PHE A 70 -9.82 9.39 -5.22
N GLU A 71 -10.20 10.66 -5.39
CA GLU A 71 -10.87 11.43 -4.35
C GLU A 71 -12.21 10.80 -3.94
N LYS A 72 -12.97 10.28 -4.90
CA LYS A 72 -14.20 9.54 -4.63
C LYS A 72 -13.92 8.28 -3.81
N ALA A 73 -12.85 7.57 -4.14
CA ALA A 73 -12.46 6.38 -3.39
C ALA A 73 -12.10 6.72 -1.93
N LEU A 74 -11.40 7.84 -1.71
CA LEU A 74 -11.04 8.29 -0.36
C LEU A 74 -12.26 8.66 0.49
N ALA A 75 -13.37 9.06 -0.13
CA ALA A 75 -14.59 9.41 0.56
C ALA A 75 -15.48 8.19 0.89
N SER A 76 -15.08 7.00 0.46
CA SER A 76 -15.87 5.78 0.64
C SER A 76 -15.69 5.15 2.01
N ASP A 77 -16.69 4.36 2.43
CA ASP A 77 -16.64 3.63 3.71
C ASP A 77 -15.53 2.59 3.73
N ILE A 78 -15.18 2.04 2.57
CA ILE A 78 -14.12 1.02 2.49
C ILE A 78 -12.77 1.57 2.96
N ARG A 79 -12.53 2.87 2.79
CA ARG A 79 -11.32 3.52 3.29
C ARG A 79 -11.21 3.40 4.81
N TYR A 80 -12.31 3.61 5.52
CA TYR A 80 -12.33 3.51 6.98
C TYR A 80 -12.13 2.09 7.46
N GLN A 81 -12.72 1.12 6.76
CA GLN A 81 -12.51 -0.29 7.06
C GLN A 81 -11.05 -0.68 6.83
N SER A 82 -10.46 -0.22 5.75
CA SER A 82 -9.05 -0.43 5.43
C SER A 82 -8.14 0.18 6.50
N LYS A 83 -8.43 1.41 6.91
CA LYS A 83 -7.66 2.10 7.95
C LYS A 83 -7.70 1.33 9.27
N GLU A 84 -8.88 0.84 9.66
CA GLU A 84 -9.05 0.06 10.88
C GLU A 84 -8.28 -1.26 10.80
N ALA A 85 -8.41 -1.99 9.68
CA ALA A 85 -7.70 -3.24 9.47
C ALA A 85 -6.18 -3.04 9.41
N SER A 86 -5.71 -1.88 8.96
CA SER A 86 -4.28 -1.57 8.88
C SER A 86 -3.61 -1.39 10.24
N LYS A 87 -4.37 -1.12 11.29
CA LYS A 87 -3.81 -0.93 12.64
C LYS A 87 -3.02 -2.14 13.10
N ARG A 88 -3.42 -3.34 12.69
CA ARG A 88 -2.71 -4.58 13.03
C ARG A 88 -1.29 -4.57 12.47
N LEU A 89 -1.08 -3.98 11.30
CA LEU A 89 0.25 -3.91 10.70
C LEU A 89 1.22 -3.11 11.56
N PHE A 90 0.75 -2.02 12.18
CA PHE A 90 1.61 -1.17 13.01
C PHE A 90 2.07 -1.86 14.29
N GLU A 91 1.35 -2.88 14.73
CA GLU A 91 1.79 -3.70 15.87
C GLU A 91 2.98 -4.61 15.51
N MET A 92 3.14 -4.90 14.23
CA MET A 92 4.17 -5.81 13.70
C MET A 92 5.30 -5.08 12.97
N PHE A 93 5.29 -3.76 12.98
CA PHE A 93 6.17 -2.94 12.14
C PHE A 93 6.84 -1.83 12.94
N ASP A 94 8.14 -1.67 12.72
CA ASP A 94 8.93 -0.57 13.28
C ASP A 94 9.33 0.38 12.16
N GLY A 95 8.74 1.56 12.16
CA GLY A 95 9.01 2.56 11.15
C GLY A 95 7.85 3.53 10.98
N SER A 96 7.77 4.11 9.81
CA SER A 96 6.73 5.07 9.46
C SER A 96 6.08 4.70 8.13
N VAL A 97 4.83 5.15 7.96
CA VAL A 97 4.10 4.99 6.71
C VAL A 97 3.76 6.37 6.18
N PHE A 98 4.06 6.59 4.92
CA PHE A 98 3.65 7.83 4.26
C PHE A 98 3.06 7.51 2.89
N HIS A 99 2.26 8.44 2.39
CA HIS A 99 1.54 8.25 1.13
C HIS A 99 2.00 9.28 0.13
N THR A 100 2.17 8.84 -1.12
CA THR A 100 2.52 9.73 -2.23
C THR A 100 1.62 9.41 -3.41
N VAL A 101 1.17 10.44 -4.09
CA VAL A 101 0.35 10.31 -5.29
C VAL A 101 1.21 10.73 -6.47
N PHE A 102 1.24 9.88 -7.49
CA PHE A 102 2.02 10.10 -8.71
C PHE A 102 1.10 10.21 -9.92
N ASP A 103 1.40 11.14 -10.80
CA ASP A 103 0.89 11.07 -12.15
C ASP A 103 1.74 10.02 -12.88
N ALA A 104 1.10 9.06 -13.52
CA ALA A 104 1.79 7.96 -14.14
C ALA A 104 1.62 7.97 -15.65
N GLU A 105 2.71 7.72 -16.34
CA GLU A 105 2.73 7.55 -17.78
C GLU A 105 3.16 6.12 -18.07
N GLN A 106 2.55 5.51 -19.06
CA GLN A 106 2.88 4.15 -19.47
C GLN A 106 3.39 4.15 -20.90
N PHE A 107 4.55 3.55 -21.11
CA PHE A 107 5.18 3.45 -22.41
C PHE A 107 5.36 1.99 -22.78
N LYS A 108 5.10 1.64 -24.04
CA LYS A 108 5.38 0.30 -24.54
C LYS A 108 6.71 0.35 -25.31
N PRO A 109 7.72 -0.40 -24.84
CA PRO A 109 9.02 -0.44 -25.53
C PRO A 109 8.92 -1.13 -26.88
#